data_364363f7bc7b9a9b4034f88a1e147b45
#
_entry.id   364363f7bc7b9a9b4034f88a1e147b45
#
_cell.length_a   1.000
_cell.length_b   1.000
_cell.length_c   1.000
_cell.angle_alpha   90.00
_cell.angle_beta   90.00
_cell.angle_gamma   90.00
#
_symmetry.space_group_name_H-M   'P 1'
#
loop_
_entity.id
_entity.type
_entity.pdbx_description
1 polymer ?
#
loop_
_entity_poly.entity_id
_entity_poly.type
_entity_poly.pdbx_seq_one_letter_code
_entity_poly.pdbx_strand_id
1 'polypeptide(L)'
;MQSIKQLLYGLAIFVTLFAVCPVQAAIVVGGEDGWTFSTDGNVNLFMRYTTADDRPDNVHSAFYTLSDDEESFRMRSGFLPGVLAFNVKSPTMAGLDMGARVGFYPNPQNANTKNSFNTQIDLREIFFTVDGNFGQFLVGKALSLFQGQNALTGMTLFGFGIEGSVSGGGATLGNIGYGYIYPQFNAQVRYTTPEFHGFKLAVAAYDPSQIVGSGVNMAGTVVEPAATETKTPRWEAELSYAGLYADGDGNVKSWLSGLHQTADFTDGGDVTAWGVAGGVLVGYKGYELVASGFSGEGLGSTLMLDSDSLDYTGEEREGYGYLLQGTYTFANRFGNTKLGIAYGANRMDETSAEKAVRDAIGNGELKQQDVITVGVYHDLNPNLKLVAEYNLANVEWFNGGDQEVDIISVGTFFMW
;
A
#
# COMPACT_ATOMS: atom_id res chain seq x y z
N MET A 1 25.41 16.01 31.34
CA MET A 1 25.56 15.83 29.90
C MET A 1 25.46 14.38 29.40
N GLN A 2 25.48 13.37 30.28
CA GLN A 2 25.25 11.96 29.86
C GLN A 2 23.78 11.55 29.74
N SER A 3 22.85 12.24 30.43
CA SER A 3 21.43 11.90 30.43
C SER A 3 20.66 12.27 29.13
N ILE A 4 21.14 13.30 28.42
CA ILE A 4 20.48 13.76 27.17
C ILE A 4 20.83 12.86 25.98
N LYS A 5 22.02 12.25 25.96
CA LYS A 5 22.40 11.29 24.91
C LYS A 5 21.64 9.95 25.03
N GLN A 6 21.33 9.50 26.26
CA GLN A 6 20.54 8.28 26.47
C GLN A 6 19.06 8.48 26.11
N LEU A 7 18.52 9.70 26.28
CA LEU A 7 17.16 10.04 25.85
C LEU A 7 17.01 10.06 24.31
N LEU A 8 18.07 10.48 23.61
CA LEU A 8 18.10 10.51 22.15
C LEU A 8 18.29 9.11 21.51
N TYR A 9 18.98 8.18 22.19
CA TYR A 9 19.10 6.78 21.75
C TYR A 9 17.82 5.97 21.97
N GLY A 10 17.06 6.26 23.01
CA GLY A 10 15.76 5.62 23.27
C GLY A 10 14.66 6.02 22.28
N LEU A 11 14.75 7.21 21.69
CA LEU A 11 13.81 7.72 20.67
C LEU A 11 14.11 7.15 19.26
N ALA A 12 15.36 6.73 18.99
CA ALA A 12 15.78 6.29 17.67
C ALA A 12 15.33 4.86 17.30
N ILE A 13 14.94 4.04 18.27
CA ILE A 13 14.67 2.60 18.06
C ILE A 13 13.21 2.36 17.61
N PHE A 14 12.27 3.24 17.94
CA PHE A 14 10.87 3.14 17.48
C PHE A 14 10.64 3.71 16.07
N VAL A 15 11.64 4.37 15.48
CA VAL A 15 11.55 5.13 14.20
C VAL A 15 11.74 4.26 12.96
N THR A 16 12.13 3.00 13.07
CA THR A 16 12.58 2.22 11.90
C THR A 16 11.47 1.56 11.07
N LEU A 17 10.20 1.63 11.49
CA LEU A 17 9.05 1.21 10.67
C LEU A 17 8.26 2.37 10.04
N PHE A 18 8.52 3.63 10.47
CA PHE A 18 7.82 4.82 10.01
C PHE A 18 8.74 5.87 9.35
N ALA A 19 9.87 5.47 8.80
CA ALA A 19 10.90 6.39 8.29
C ALA A 19 10.52 7.13 6.99
N VAL A 20 9.26 7.26 6.66
CA VAL A 20 8.78 8.11 5.55
C VAL A 20 7.71 9.12 6.00
N CYS A 21 7.12 8.94 7.18
CA CYS A 21 6.30 9.98 7.78
C CYS A 21 7.22 10.94 8.56
N PRO A 22 7.05 12.26 8.46
CA PRO A 22 7.60 13.15 9.49
C PRO A 22 7.06 12.61 10.83
N VAL A 23 7.97 12.14 11.70
CA VAL A 23 7.59 11.63 13.01
C VAL A 23 6.98 12.80 13.76
N GLN A 24 5.67 12.93 13.68
CA GLN A 24 4.95 13.77 14.59
C GLN A 24 5.02 13.08 15.93
N ALA A 25 5.47 13.79 16.93
CA ALA A 25 5.60 13.25 18.25
C ALA A 25 4.21 12.83 18.73
N ALA A 26 4.01 11.52 18.91
CA ALA A 26 2.79 10.98 19.50
C ALA A 26 2.46 11.75 20.79
N ILE A 27 1.20 12.10 20.98
CA ILE A 27 0.77 12.76 22.21
C ILE A 27 0.87 11.75 23.35
N VAL A 28 1.75 12.03 24.31
CA VAL A 28 1.85 11.22 25.55
C VAL A 28 0.66 11.55 26.44
N VAL A 29 -0.17 10.56 26.69
CA VAL A 29 -1.40 10.70 27.49
C VAL A 29 -1.11 10.43 28.96
N GLY A 30 -0.16 9.57 29.31
CA GLY A 30 0.21 9.24 30.66
C GLY A 30 1.12 8.02 30.78
N GLY A 31 1.38 7.59 32.00
CA GLY A 31 2.16 6.39 32.33
C GLY A 31 2.71 6.48 33.75
N GLU A 32 2.95 5.34 34.39
CA GLU A 32 3.59 5.20 35.69
C GLU A 32 4.67 4.11 35.63
N ASP A 33 5.63 4.12 36.51
CA ASP A 33 6.70 3.13 36.66
C ASP A 33 7.48 2.84 35.36
N GLY A 34 7.66 3.89 34.51
CA GLY A 34 8.37 3.79 33.24
C GLY A 34 7.52 3.32 32.06
N TRP A 35 6.27 2.94 32.26
CA TRP A 35 5.31 2.72 31.19
C TRP A 35 4.93 4.04 30.52
N THR A 36 4.67 4.01 29.23
CA THR A 36 4.18 5.17 28.47
C THR A 36 2.96 4.77 27.68
N PHE A 37 1.90 5.57 27.79
CA PHE A 37 0.71 5.49 26.96
C PHE A 37 0.61 6.72 26.10
N SER A 38 0.48 6.53 24.78
CA SER A 38 0.43 7.62 23.81
C SER A 38 -0.59 7.36 22.69
N THR A 39 -0.95 8.43 22.00
CA THR A 39 -1.83 8.38 20.82
C THR A 39 -1.20 9.15 19.68
N ASP A 40 -1.37 8.66 18.46
CA ASP A 40 -1.06 9.33 17.21
C ASP A 40 -2.20 9.12 16.22
N GLY A 41 -2.25 9.97 15.20
CA GLY A 41 -3.29 9.81 14.20
C GLY A 41 -3.37 10.93 13.19
N ASN A 42 -4.37 10.80 12.31
CA ASN A 42 -4.71 11.85 11.36
C ASN A 42 -6.22 11.85 11.06
N VAL A 43 -6.70 13.02 10.67
CA VAL A 43 -7.98 13.20 9.99
C VAL A 43 -7.69 13.88 8.66
N ASN A 44 -8.22 13.33 7.58
CA ASN A 44 -8.06 13.91 6.25
C ASN A 44 -9.36 13.86 5.46
N LEU A 45 -9.48 14.77 4.51
CA LEU A 45 -10.60 14.82 3.58
C LEU A 45 -10.14 15.47 2.27
N PHE A 46 -10.56 14.88 1.17
CA PHE A 46 -10.34 15.38 -0.18
C PHE A 46 -11.69 15.65 -0.87
N MET A 47 -11.76 16.77 -1.57
CA MET A 47 -12.72 17.04 -2.64
C MET A 47 -12.08 16.50 -3.93
N ARG A 48 -12.81 15.67 -4.65
CA ARG A 48 -12.34 15.14 -5.94
C ARG A 48 -13.40 15.31 -7.01
N TYR A 49 -12.96 15.54 -8.22
CA TYR A 49 -13.75 15.48 -9.43
C TYR A 49 -13.09 14.45 -10.37
N THR A 50 -13.90 13.50 -10.85
CA THR A 50 -13.46 12.44 -11.76
C THR A 50 -14.25 12.54 -13.03
N THR A 51 -13.55 12.41 -14.17
CA THR A 51 -14.12 12.18 -15.50
C THR A 51 -13.58 10.84 -16.00
N ALA A 52 -14.43 9.99 -16.54
CA ALA A 52 -14.05 8.71 -17.11
C ALA A 52 -14.74 8.50 -18.43
N ASP A 53 -14.01 7.95 -19.39
CA ASP A 53 -14.56 7.50 -20.65
C ASP A 53 -15.50 6.31 -20.47
N ASP A 54 -16.30 5.99 -21.48
CA ASP A 54 -17.11 4.79 -21.54
C ASP A 54 -16.25 3.54 -21.37
N ARG A 55 -16.72 2.61 -20.58
CA ARG A 55 -16.10 1.30 -20.47
C ARG A 55 -16.33 0.51 -21.77
N PRO A 56 -15.28 -0.06 -22.40
CA PRO A 56 -15.44 -0.86 -23.60
C PRO A 56 -16.36 -2.06 -23.41
N ASP A 57 -17.05 -2.48 -24.47
CA ASP A 57 -17.81 -3.72 -24.50
C ASP A 57 -16.91 -4.96 -24.42
N ASN A 58 -17.44 -6.06 -23.89
CA ASN A 58 -16.77 -7.35 -23.82
C ASN A 58 -15.40 -7.32 -23.11
N VAL A 59 -15.29 -6.55 -22.03
CA VAL A 59 -14.12 -6.53 -21.19
C VAL A 59 -14.45 -7.05 -19.79
N HIS A 60 -13.51 -7.77 -19.21
CA HIS A 60 -13.56 -8.23 -17.83
C HIS A 60 -12.43 -7.58 -17.03
N SER A 61 -12.76 -7.01 -15.90
CA SER A 61 -11.79 -6.47 -14.96
C SER A 61 -12.36 -6.50 -13.57
N ALA A 62 -11.56 -6.95 -12.65
CA ALA A 62 -11.93 -7.11 -11.27
C ALA A 62 -12.19 -5.78 -10.55
N PHE A 63 -11.46 -4.72 -10.81
CA PHE A 63 -11.38 -3.63 -9.85
C PHE A 63 -11.91 -2.27 -10.32
N TYR A 64 -11.68 -1.88 -11.56
CA TYR A 64 -12.16 -0.59 -12.07
C TYR A 64 -13.48 -0.78 -12.81
N THR A 65 -14.57 -0.38 -12.17
CA THR A 65 -15.92 -0.51 -12.74
C THR A 65 -16.56 0.86 -12.86
N LEU A 66 -16.09 1.68 -13.77
CA LEU A 66 -16.90 2.76 -14.28
C LEU A 66 -17.65 2.20 -15.48
N SER A 67 -18.98 2.23 -15.45
CA SER A 67 -19.79 1.54 -16.43
C SER A 67 -20.08 2.36 -17.68
N ASP A 68 -19.98 3.68 -17.58
CA ASP A 68 -20.34 4.62 -18.64
C ASP A 68 -19.51 5.89 -18.50
N ASP A 69 -19.60 6.76 -19.50
CA ASP A 69 -19.12 8.14 -19.47
C ASP A 69 -19.58 8.81 -18.18
N GLU A 70 -18.70 8.99 -17.21
CA GLU A 70 -19.09 9.41 -15.88
C GLU A 70 -18.33 10.65 -15.41
N GLU A 71 -19.10 11.68 -15.10
CA GLU A 71 -18.60 12.82 -14.34
C GLU A 71 -19.11 12.75 -12.92
N SER A 72 -18.21 12.79 -11.95
CA SER A 72 -18.65 12.72 -10.55
C SER A 72 -17.82 13.57 -9.60
N PHE A 73 -18.49 14.12 -8.59
CA PHE A 73 -17.87 14.82 -7.47
C PHE A 73 -18.09 14.04 -6.17
N ARG A 74 -17.02 13.85 -5.40
CA ARG A 74 -17.09 13.24 -4.06
C ARG A 74 -16.22 13.97 -3.07
N MET A 75 -16.58 13.83 -1.77
CA MET A 75 -15.70 14.11 -0.64
C MET A 75 -15.38 12.80 0.06
N ARG A 76 -14.09 12.47 0.21
CA ARG A 76 -13.66 11.21 0.83
C ARG A 76 -12.22 11.30 1.37
N SER A 77 -11.81 10.30 2.17
CA SER A 77 -10.41 10.19 2.58
C SER A 77 -9.50 9.95 1.38
N GLY A 78 -8.24 10.33 1.52
CA GLY A 78 -7.19 9.96 0.57
C GLY A 78 -6.73 8.51 0.72
N PHE A 79 -5.54 8.22 0.20
CA PHE A 79 -4.93 6.88 0.24
C PHE A 79 -4.64 6.43 1.69
N LEU A 80 -3.99 7.27 2.48
CA LEU A 80 -3.92 7.04 3.92
C LEU A 80 -5.28 7.44 4.52
N PRO A 81 -6.08 6.50 5.06
CA PRO A 81 -7.35 6.84 5.70
C PRO A 81 -7.15 7.66 6.96
N GLY A 82 -8.23 8.10 7.60
CA GLY A 82 -8.16 8.57 8.97
C GLY A 82 -7.53 7.52 9.87
N VAL A 83 -6.74 7.93 10.84
CA VAL A 83 -6.06 7.05 11.80
C VAL A 83 -6.28 7.57 13.21
N LEU A 84 -6.65 6.69 14.12
CA LEU A 84 -6.60 6.90 15.57
C LEU A 84 -5.90 5.70 16.18
N ALA A 85 -4.68 5.87 16.62
CA ALA A 85 -3.89 4.80 17.18
C ALA A 85 -3.54 5.04 18.64
N PHE A 86 -3.53 3.96 19.39
CA PHE A 86 -3.10 3.90 20.79
C PHE A 86 -1.86 3.04 20.90
N ASN A 87 -0.87 3.54 21.62
CA ASN A 87 0.42 2.88 21.82
C ASN A 87 0.72 2.74 23.30
N VAL A 88 1.26 1.59 23.68
CA VAL A 88 1.81 1.31 25.00
C VAL A 88 3.28 0.94 24.81
N LYS A 89 4.15 1.52 25.64
CA LYS A 89 5.57 1.15 25.72
C LYS A 89 5.92 0.81 27.15
N SER A 90 6.63 -0.31 27.39
CA SER A 90 7.14 -0.71 28.69
C SER A 90 8.43 0.03 29.05
N PRO A 91 8.81 0.09 30.33
CA PRO A 91 10.20 0.28 30.67
C PRO A 91 11.04 -0.91 30.17
N THR A 92 12.35 -0.70 30.01
CA THR A 92 13.28 -1.80 29.71
C THR A 92 13.29 -2.79 30.89
N MET A 93 12.88 -4.03 30.67
CA MET A 93 12.83 -5.10 31.65
C MET A 93 13.69 -6.29 31.20
N ALA A 94 14.67 -6.67 32.00
CA ALA A 94 15.61 -7.75 31.66
C ALA A 94 16.32 -7.59 30.31
N GLY A 95 16.57 -6.34 29.89
CA GLY A 95 17.18 -6.02 28.59
C GLY A 95 16.23 -6.08 27.40
N LEU A 96 14.92 -6.16 27.63
CA LEU A 96 13.88 -6.15 26.62
C LEU A 96 13.07 -4.86 26.70
N ASP A 97 12.80 -4.26 25.55
CA ASP A 97 11.83 -3.19 25.34
C ASP A 97 10.59 -3.79 24.67
N MET A 98 9.42 -3.53 25.23
CA MET A 98 8.16 -4.05 24.68
C MET A 98 7.24 -2.90 24.31
N GLY A 99 6.51 -3.07 23.23
CA GLY A 99 5.52 -2.11 22.78
C GLY A 99 4.28 -2.80 22.23
N ALA A 100 3.13 -2.11 22.27
CA ALA A 100 1.92 -2.56 21.61
C ALA A 100 1.25 -1.38 20.90
N ARG A 101 0.58 -1.66 19.78
CA ARG A 101 -0.19 -0.70 19.00
C ARG A 101 -1.55 -1.27 18.63
N VAL A 102 -2.58 -0.45 18.79
CA VAL A 102 -3.94 -0.72 18.28
C VAL A 102 -4.36 0.49 17.47
N GLY A 103 -4.60 0.29 16.18
CA GLY A 103 -4.94 1.33 15.21
C GLY A 103 -6.33 1.15 14.63
N PHE A 104 -7.17 2.18 14.76
CA PHE A 104 -8.49 2.30 14.14
C PHE A 104 -8.39 3.21 12.93
N TYR A 105 -8.99 2.78 11.81
CA TYR A 105 -8.90 3.47 10.52
C TYR A 105 -10.29 3.90 10.02
N PRO A 106 -10.88 4.98 10.61
CA PRO A 106 -12.17 5.49 10.18
C PRO A 106 -12.08 6.25 8.86
N ASN A 107 -13.13 6.14 8.05
CA ASN A 107 -13.29 6.93 6.84
C ASN A 107 -14.40 7.97 7.05
N PRO A 108 -14.21 9.24 6.62
CA PRO A 108 -15.17 10.31 6.86
C PRO A 108 -16.36 10.31 5.89
N GLN A 109 -16.22 9.64 4.74
CA GLN A 109 -17.24 9.64 3.69
C GLN A 109 -18.37 8.65 3.96
N ASN A 110 -19.50 8.87 3.29
CA ASN A 110 -20.59 7.89 3.23
C ASN A 110 -20.12 6.64 2.48
N ALA A 111 -20.62 5.46 2.90
CA ALA A 111 -20.25 4.17 2.30
C ALA A 111 -20.67 4.03 0.83
N ASN A 112 -21.63 4.82 0.38
CA ASN A 112 -22.09 4.91 -1.00
C ASN A 112 -22.54 6.35 -1.31
N THR A 113 -23.06 6.58 -2.52
CA THR A 113 -23.61 7.89 -2.93
C THR A 113 -24.89 8.30 -2.19
N LYS A 114 -25.52 7.39 -1.43
CA LYS A 114 -26.71 7.67 -0.62
C LYS A 114 -26.29 8.25 0.72
N ASN A 115 -27.14 9.12 1.29
CA ASN A 115 -26.98 9.61 2.65
C ASN A 115 -27.18 8.41 3.63
N SER A 116 -26.09 7.88 4.13
CA SER A 116 -26.05 6.72 5.01
C SER A 116 -25.21 7.04 6.24
N PHE A 117 -25.69 6.63 7.41
CA PHE A 117 -25.00 6.80 8.67
C PHE A 117 -23.98 5.69 8.98
N ASN A 118 -23.78 4.75 8.07
CA ASN A 118 -22.82 3.66 8.25
C ASN A 118 -21.38 4.19 8.15
N THR A 119 -20.74 4.34 9.28
CA THR A 119 -19.32 4.65 9.37
C THR A 119 -18.52 3.37 9.19
N GLN A 120 -17.54 3.40 8.30
CA GLN A 120 -16.60 2.29 8.15
C GLN A 120 -15.41 2.52 9.07
N ILE A 121 -15.14 1.55 9.94
CA ILE A 121 -13.95 1.48 10.77
C ILE A 121 -13.23 0.18 10.42
N ASP A 122 -12.00 0.30 9.96
CA ASP A 122 -11.12 -0.84 9.72
C ASP A 122 -10.10 -0.95 10.86
N LEU A 123 -9.86 -2.18 11.34
CA LEU A 123 -8.85 -2.51 12.32
C LEU A 123 -7.62 -3.09 11.60
N ARG A 124 -6.71 -2.23 11.16
CA ARG A 124 -5.53 -2.64 10.38
C ARG A 124 -4.34 -3.03 11.24
N GLU A 125 -4.22 -2.46 12.42
CA GLU A 125 -3.07 -2.67 13.30
C GLU A 125 -3.51 -3.13 14.68
N ILE A 126 -3.12 -4.34 15.06
CA ILE A 126 -3.22 -4.87 16.42
C ILE A 126 -2.01 -5.78 16.60
N PHE A 127 -0.93 -5.26 17.17
CA PHE A 127 0.30 -6.01 17.35
C PHE A 127 1.07 -5.57 18.58
N PHE A 128 2.01 -6.40 19.01
CA PHE A 128 3.04 -6.03 19.94
C PHE A 128 4.43 -6.33 19.39
N THR A 129 5.43 -5.67 19.94
CA THR A 129 6.84 -5.90 19.65
C THR A 129 7.62 -6.25 20.90
N VAL A 130 8.68 -7.04 20.72
CA VAL A 130 9.70 -7.30 21.73
C VAL A 130 11.05 -7.03 21.07
N ASP A 131 11.75 -6.04 21.58
CA ASP A 131 13.03 -5.58 21.09
C ASP A 131 14.15 -5.93 22.06
N GLY A 132 15.29 -6.37 21.55
CA GLY A 132 16.47 -6.71 22.35
C GLY A 132 17.75 -6.70 21.50
N ASN A 133 18.86 -7.12 22.10
CA ASN A 133 20.14 -7.22 21.37
C ASN A 133 20.10 -8.22 20.19
N PHE A 134 19.10 -9.11 20.19
CA PHE A 134 18.87 -10.08 19.12
C PHE A 134 18.11 -9.48 17.92
N GLY A 135 17.57 -8.28 18.00
CA GLY A 135 16.68 -7.65 17.04
C GLY A 135 15.26 -7.50 17.59
N GLN A 136 14.24 -7.62 16.72
CA GLN A 136 12.84 -7.41 17.05
C GLN A 136 11.98 -8.60 16.65
N PHE A 137 11.08 -9.02 17.52
CA PHE A 137 9.90 -9.80 17.18
C PHE A 137 8.68 -8.89 17.14
N LEU A 138 7.84 -9.05 16.10
CA LEU A 138 6.51 -8.47 16.01
C LEU A 138 5.49 -9.60 15.90
N VAL A 139 4.43 -9.51 16.70
CA VAL A 139 3.35 -10.51 16.73
C VAL A 139 2.01 -9.80 16.71
N GLY A 140 1.17 -10.16 15.76
CA GLY A 140 -0.18 -9.60 15.56
C GLY A 140 -0.45 -9.14 14.14
N LYS A 141 -1.47 -8.32 13.95
CA LYS A 141 -1.87 -7.80 12.64
C LYS A 141 -1.12 -6.50 12.35
N ALA A 142 -0.34 -6.47 11.27
CA ALA A 142 0.43 -5.32 10.81
C ALA A 142 0.64 -5.37 9.29
N LEU A 143 1.18 -4.28 8.71
CA LEU A 143 1.51 -4.20 7.29
C LEU A 143 2.50 -5.31 6.91
N SER A 144 2.25 -5.95 5.77
CA SER A 144 3.09 -7.01 5.20
C SER A 144 4.43 -6.48 4.72
N LEU A 145 5.43 -7.37 4.61
CA LEU A 145 6.77 -7.03 4.09
C LEU A 145 6.75 -6.89 2.57
N PHE A 146 6.15 -7.87 1.89
CA PHE A 146 6.08 -7.84 0.42
C PHE A 146 5.27 -6.64 -0.05
N GLN A 147 5.83 -5.80 -0.93
CA GLN A 147 5.27 -4.54 -1.44
C GLN A 147 5.11 -3.42 -0.39
N GLY A 148 5.38 -3.67 0.91
CA GLY A 148 5.20 -2.67 1.96
C GLY A 148 6.01 -1.39 1.70
N GLN A 149 7.30 -1.53 1.37
CA GLN A 149 8.16 -0.38 1.08
C GLN A 149 7.77 0.32 -0.23
N ASN A 150 7.29 -0.41 -1.25
CA ASN A 150 6.79 0.17 -2.49
C ASN A 150 5.65 1.17 -2.20
N ALA A 151 4.69 0.77 -1.38
CA ALA A 151 3.57 1.63 -0.97
C ALA A 151 4.02 2.82 -0.09
N LEU A 152 4.90 2.58 0.88
CA LEU A 152 5.34 3.60 1.84
C LEU A 152 6.25 4.67 1.26
N THR A 153 6.90 4.43 0.11
CA THR A 153 7.78 5.40 -0.57
C THR A 153 7.04 6.21 -1.64
N GLY A 154 5.79 5.85 -1.97
CA GLY A 154 4.97 6.58 -2.92
C GLY A 154 4.60 8.00 -2.46
N MET A 155 4.67 8.99 -3.33
CA MET A 155 4.27 10.37 -3.01
C MET A 155 2.78 10.49 -2.68
N THR A 156 1.96 9.61 -3.25
CA THR A 156 0.52 9.51 -2.99
C THR A 156 0.17 8.98 -1.60
N LEU A 157 1.17 8.57 -0.77
CA LEU A 157 0.92 8.14 0.61
C LEU A 157 0.13 9.19 1.39
N PHE A 158 0.46 10.47 1.25
CA PHE A 158 -0.30 11.60 1.79
C PHE A 158 -1.09 12.32 0.70
N GLY A 159 -1.62 11.58 -0.23
CA GLY A 159 -2.35 12.06 -1.38
C GLY A 159 -3.66 11.30 -1.60
N PHE A 160 -4.12 11.34 -2.82
CA PHE A 160 -5.36 10.74 -3.27
C PHE A 160 -5.11 9.56 -4.23
N GLY A 161 -4.37 9.82 -5.32
CA GLY A 161 -4.12 8.85 -6.38
C GLY A 161 -5.40 8.40 -7.09
N ILE A 162 -5.51 7.10 -7.33
CA ILE A 162 -6.67 6.46 -7.97
C ILE A 162 -7.69 6.04 -6.91
N GLU A 163 -8.98 6.14 -7.22
CA GLU A 163 -10.02 5.89 -6.22
C GLU A 163 -10.61 4.47 -6.20
N GLY A 164 -10.35 3.64 -7.17
CA GLY A 164 -10.80 2.26 -7.24
C GLY A 164 -12.29 2.06 -7.49
N SER A 165 -13.17 2.75 -6.80
CA SER A 165 -14.61 2.72 -7.00
C SER A 165 -15.23 4.07 -6.69
N VAL A 166 -16.03 4.59 -7.61
CA VAL A 166 -16.74 5.88 -7.46
C VAL A 166 -17.76 5.84 -6.33
N SER A 167 -18.46 4.73 -6.21
CA SER A 167 -19.52 4.53 -5.21
C SER A 167 -19.01 3.92 -3.90
N GLY A 168 -17.78 3.42 -3.88
CA GLY A 168 -17.22 2.66 -2.77
C GLY A 168 -16.96 3.48 -1.52
N GLY A 169 -17.09 2.84 -0.38
CA GLY A 169 -16.51 3.30 0.88
C GLY A 169 -15.02 2.99 0.92
N GLY A 170 -14.34 3.38 1.99
CA GLY A 170 -12.92 3.10 2.20
C GLY A 170 -11.98 4.18 1.68
N ALA A 171 -10.69 3.96 1.87
CA ALA A 171 -9.62 4.81 1.36
C ALA A 171 -9.50 4.70 -0.16
N THR A 172 -8.75 5.62 -0.78
CA THR A 172 -8.39 5.49 -2.19
C THR A 172 -7.25 4.48 -2.37
N LEU A 173 -6.91 4.18 -3.61
CA LEU A 173 -5.85 3.22 -3.94
C LEU A 173 -4.44 3.85 -3.97
N GLY A 174 -4.33 5.20 -4.04
CA GLY A 174 -3.03 5.80 -4.33
C GLY A 174 -2.51 5.29 -5.67
N ASN A 175 -1.39 4.57 -5.66
CA ASN A 175 -0.85 3.87 -6.83
C ASN A 175 -0.99 2.33 -6.73
N ILE A 176 -1.83 1.81 -5.84
CA ILE A 176 -2.16 0.38 -5.80
C ILE A 176 -2.84 -0.02 -7.12
N GLY A 177 -2.35 -1.06 -7.78
CA GLY A 177 -2.75 -1.45 -9.13
C GLY A 177 -2.04 -0.67 -10.24
N TYR A 178 -1.26 0.34 -9.90
CA TYR A 178 -0.61 1.28 -10.79
C TYR A 178 0.85 1.51 -10.38
N GLY A 179 1.63 0.44 -10.27
CA GLY A 179 3.05 0.45 -9.92
C GLY A 179 3.43 -0.53 -8.82
N TYR A 180 2.47 -0.94 -8.00
CA TYR A 180 2.58 -1.99 -6.99
C TYR A 180 1.20 -2.56 -6.67
N ILE A 181 1.15 -3.72 -6.01
CA ILE A 181 -0.11 -4.31 -5.50
C ILE A 181 -0.26 -4.01 -4.02
N TYR A 182 -1.49 -4.10 -3.49
CA TYR A 182 -1.79 -3.80 -2.10
C TYR A 182 -1.10 -4.79 -1.14
N PRO A 183 -0.17 -4.33 -0.28
CA PRO A 183 0.59 -5.22 0.60
C PRO A 183 -0.24 -5.84 1.72
N GLN A 184 -1.45 -5.33 2.00
CA GLN A 184 -2.38 -5.78 3.04
C GLN A 184 -1.84 -5.64 4.48
N PHE A 185 -2.74 -5.79 5.44
CA PHE A 185 -2.45 -5.91 6.86
C PHE A 185 -2.90 -7.29 7.34
N ASN A 186 -1.97 -8.13 7.75
CA ASN A 186 -2.24 -9.53 8.06
C ASN A 186 -1.71 -9.90 9.44
N ALA A 187 -2.36 -10.90 10.07
CA ALA A 187 -1.83 -11.55 11.25
C ALA A 187 -0.49 -12.23 10.91
N GLN A 188 0.53 -11.99 11.72
CA GLN A 188 1.89 -12.41 11.44
C GLN A 188 2.73 -12.62 12.69
N VAL A 189 3.75 -13.43 12.55
CA VAL A 189 4.91 -13.46 13.44
C VAL A 189 6.11 -13.09 12.57
N ARG A 190 6.76 -11.96 12.89
CA ARG A 190 7.88 -11.43 12.15
C ARG A 190 9.10 -11.28 13.04
N TYR A 191 10.26 -11.69 12.54
CA TYR A 191 11.54 -11.39 13.12
C TYR A 191 12.32 -10.44 12.22
N THR A 192 12.93 -9.41 12.83
CA THR A 192 13.83 -8.47 12.14
C THR A 192 15.18 -8.44 12.86
N THR A 193 16.26 -8.62 12.12
CA THR A 193 17.62 -8.60 12.68
C THR A 193 17.99 -7.24 13.26
N PRO A 194 18.96 -7.16 14.16
CA PRO A 194 19.64 -5.90 14.43
C PRO A 194 20.20 -5.29 13.13
N GLU A 195 20.34 -3.96 13.14
CA GLU A 195 20.98 -3.28 12.01
C GLU A 195 22.48 -3.60 11.95
N PHE A 196 22.94 -3.93 10.77
CA PHE A 196 24.37 -4.14 10.49
C PHE A 196 24.80 -3.29 9.28
N HIS A 197 25.53 -2.20 9.55
CA HIS A 197 26.00 -1.26 8.52
C HIS A 197 24.89 -0.73 7.59
N GLY A 198 23.73 -0.43 8.15
CA GLY A 198 22.54 0.05 7.42
C GLY A 198 21.64 -1.06 6.88
N PHE A 199 22.07 -2.33 6.93
CA PHE A 199 21.26 -3.47 6.47
C PHE A 199 20.42 -4.05 7.58
N LYS A 200 19.19 -4.49 7.22
CA LYS A 200 18.29 -5.29 8.04
C LYS A 200 17.68 -6.39 7.21
N LEU A 201 17.49 -7.56 7.81
CA LEU A 201 16.73 -8.67 7.25
C LEU A 201 15.49 -8.91 8.12
N ALA A 202 14.32 -8.94 7.50
CA ALA A 202 13.08 -9.34 8.13
C ALA A 202 12.56 -10.63 7.48
N VAL A 203 12.02 -11.55 8.29
CA VAL A 203 11.35 -12.77 7.83
C VAL A 203 10.08 -12.94 8.62
N ALA A 204 8.97 -13.29 7.96
CA ALA A 204 7.69 -13.42 8.61
C ALA A 204 6.88 -14.62 8.09
N ALA A 205 6.14 -15.24 9.01
CA ALA A 205 5.06 -16.17 8.73
C ALA A 205 3.74 -15.44 8.94
N TYR A 206 2.87 -15.51 7.94
CA TYR A 206 1.55 -14.86 7.94
C TYR A 206 0.44 -15.90 7.96
N ASP A 207 -0.69 -15.51 8.51
CA ASP A 207 -1.96 -16.19 8.29
C ASP A 207 -2.23 -16.19 6.78
N PRO A 208 -2.34 -17.38 6.14
CA PRO A 208 -2.47 -17.45 4.68
C PRO A 208 -3.86 -17.01 4.24
N SER A 209 -3.94 -16.45 3.03
CA SER A 209 -5.18 -16.07 2.37
C SER A 209 -5.57 -17.15 1.34
N GLN A 210 -6.84 -17.26 1.00
CA GLN A 210 -7.24 -17.94 -0.24
C GLN A 210 -6.61 -17.25 -1.45
N ILE A 211 -6.42 -17.98 -2.55
CA ILE A 211 -5.97 -17.42 -3.84
C ILE A 211 -7.17 -17.50 -4.79
N VAL A 212 -7.61 -16.34 -5.28
CA VAL A 212 -8.88 -16.20 -6.01
C VAL A 212 -8.63 -15.71 -7.43
N GLY A 213 -9.40 -16.25 -8.36
CA GLY A 213 -9.46 -15.81 -9.73
C GLY A 213 -10.82 -15.25 -10.11
N SER A 214 -10.87 -14.61 -11.27
CA SER A 214 -12.09 -14.22 -11.93
C SER A 214 -11.81 -14.09 -13.43
N GLY A 215 -12.67 -14.60 -14.27
CA GLY A 215 -12.52 -14.50 -15.71
C GLY A 215 -13.75 -15.01 -16.45
N VAL A 216 -13.84 -14.72 -17.74
CA VAL A 216 -14.96 -15.13 -18.59
C VAL A 216 -14.62 -16.43 -19.30
N ASN A 217 -15.54 -17.41 -19.26
CA ASN A 217 -15.39 -18.69 -19.97
C ASN A 217 -15.91 -18.61 -21.41
N MET A 218 -15.76 -19.71 -22.16
CA MET A 218 -16.20 -19.84 -23.55
C MET A 218 -17.72 -19.65 -23.77
N ALA A 219 -18.52 -19.72 -22.73
CA ALA A 219 -19.97 -19.47 -22.78
C ALA A 219 -20.33 -17.99 -22.47
N GLY A 220 -19.33 -17.12 -22.28
CA GLY A 220 -19.53 -15.73 -21.89
C GLY A 220 -19.98 -15.57 -20.43
N THR A 221 -19.72 -16.55 -19.57
CA THR A 221 -20.09 -16.52 -18.15
C THR A 221 -18.87 -16.26 -17.30
N VAL A 222 -18.98 -15.36 -16.33
CA VAL A 222 -17.94 -15.11 -15.32
C VAL A 222 -17.82 -16.33 -14.42
N VAL A 223 -16.59 -16.78 -14.21
CA VAL A 223 -16.22 -17.88 -13.30
C VAL A 223 -15.20 -17.33 -12.31
N GLU A 224 -15.37 -17.66 -11.04
CA GLU A 224 -14.52 -17.19 -9.95
C GLU A 224 -13.90 -18.40 -9.22
N PRO A 225 -12.81 -19.00 -9.76
CA PRO A 225 -12.12 -20.07 -9.07
C PRO A 225 -11.47 -19.57 -7.78
N ALA A 226 -11.50 -20.39 -6.73
CA ALA A 226 -10.93 -20.07 -5.45
C ALA A 226 -10.24 -21.29 -4.83
N ALA A 227 -8.94 -21.21 -4.63
CA ALA A 227 -8.18 -22.15 -3.83
C ALA A 227 -8.27 -21.71 -2.36
N THR A 228 -9.10 -22.41 -1.60
CA THR A 228 -9.51 -22.00 -0.25
C THR A 228 -8.86 -22.81 0.87
N GLU A 229 -8.27 -23.98 0.55
CA GLU A 229 -7.61 -24.83 1.54
C GLU A 229 -6.14 -24.40 1.73
N THR A 230 -5.86 -23.71 2.83
CA THR A 230 -4.53 -23.22 3.18
C THR A 230 -3.92 -24.10 4.28
N LYS A 231 -2.88 -24.87 3.94
CA LYS A 231 -2.24 -25.85 4.84
C LYS A 231 -0.91 -25.35 5.43
N THR A 232 -0.33 -24.31 4.83
CA THR A 232 0.97 -23.74 5.22
C THR A 232 0.85 -22.23 5.37
N PRO A 233 1.69 -21.60 6.22
CA PRO A 233 1.73 -20.14 6.29
C PRO A 233 2.14 -19.52 4.96
N ARG A 234 1.70 -18.28 4.70
CA ARG A 234 2.37 -17.43 3.72
C ARG A 234 3.70 -16.97 4.30
N TRP A 235 4.75 -17.11 3.54
CA TRP A 235 6.09 -16.67 3.90
C TRP A 235 6.46 -15.40 3.17
N GLU A 236 7.00 -14.43 3.90
CA GLU A 236 7.59 -13.24 3.30
C GLU A 236 8.94 -12.93 3.94
N ALA A 237 9.83 -12.33 3.15
CA ALA A 237 11.11 -11.83 3.62
C ALA A 237 11.43 -10.48 2.97
N GLU A 238 12.16 -9.63 3.67
CA GLU A 238 12.67 -8.35 3.15
C GLU A 238 14.10 -8.11 3.61
N LEU A 239 14.98 -7.83 2.67
CA LEU A 239 16.30 -7.26 2.92
C LEU A 239 16.23 -5.77 2.61
N SER A 240 16.51 -4.94 3.59
CA SER A 240 16.51 -3.47 3.43
C SER A 240 17.86 -2.86 3.79
N TYR A 241 18.15 -1.74 3.16
CA TYR A 241 19.32 -0.91 3.44
C TYR A 241 18.91 0.55 3.58
N ALA A 242 19.48 1.25 4.56
CA ALA A 242 19.35 2.69 4.71
C ALA A 242 20.71 3.31 5.07
N GLY A 243 21.05 4.41 4.41
CA GLY A 243 22.30 5.11 4.64
C GLY A 243 22.23 6.59 4.34
N LEU A 244 23.18 7.35 4.89
CA LEU A 244 23.41 8.76 4.59
C LEU A 244 24.69 8.90 3.78
N TYR A 245 24.76 9.89 2.91
CA TYR A 245 25.94 10.25 2.14
C TYR A 245 26.08 11.79 2.02
N ALA A 246 27.18 12.26 1.44
CA ALA A 246 27.46 13.69 1.27
C ALA A 246 27.31 14.49 2.58
N ASP A 247 27.97 14.00 3.66
CA ASP A 247 27.96 14.61 5.00
C ASP A 247 26.57 14.83 5.60
N GLY A 248 25.58 13.99 5.18
CA GLY A 248 24.19 14.04 5.63
C GLY A 248 23.25 14.85 4.74
N ASP A 249 23.74 15.48 3.68
CA ASP A 249 22.92 16.18 2.67
C ASP A 249 22.12 15.21 1.77
N GLY A 250 22.51 13.92 1.75
CA GLY A 250 21.87 12.87 0.96
C GLY A 250 21.49 11.66 1.78
N ASN A 251 20.45 10.95 1.36
CA ASN A 251 20.01 9.69 1.91
C ASN A 251 19.72 8.67 0.80
N VAL A 252 19.93 7.41 1.12
CA VAL A 252 19.56 6.30 0.24
C VAL A 252 18.83 5.26 1.04
N LYS A 253 17.76 4.69 0.47
CA LYS A 253 17.10 3.48 0.92
C LYS A 253 17.01 2.51 -0.24
N SER A 254 17.17 1.23 0.02
CA SER A 254 16.86 0.17 -0.94
C SER A 254 16.25 -1.01 -0.23
N TRP A 255 15.44 -1.77 -0.94
CA TRP A 255 14.76 -2.95 -0.41
C TRP A 255 14.59 -4.00 -1.50
N LEU A 256 14.55 -5.24 -1.05
CA LEU A 256 14.21 -6.40 -1.84
C LEU A 256 13.34 -7.30 -0.97
N SER A 257 12.13 -7.57 -1.40
CA SER A 257 11.18 -8.43 -0.68
C SER A 257 10.67 -9.57 -1.55
N GLY A 258 10.26 -10.65 -0.92
CA GLY A 258 9.69 -11.81 -1.59
C GLY A 258 8.51 -12.39 -0.82
N LEU A 259 7.62 -13.06 -1.54
CA LEU A 259 6.43 -13.74 -1.05
C LEU A 259 6.35 -15.14 -1.65
N HIS A 260 5.86 -16.10 -0.85
CA HIS A 260 5.49 -17.44 -1.32
C HIS A 260 4.33 -17.98 -0.49
N GLN A 261 3.29 -18.48 -1.18
CA GLN A 261 2.13 -19.14 -0.58
C GLN A 261 1.58 -20.20 -1.51
N THR A 262 1.11 -21.34 -0.94
CA THR A 262 0.33 -22.36 -1.63
C THR A 262 -1.08 -22.44 -1.08
N ALA A 263 -2.04 -22.80 -1.93
CA ALA A 263 -3.41 -23.11 -1.53
C ALA A 263 -3.97 -24.22 -2.44
N ASP A 264 -4.89 -25.04 -1.93
CA ASP A 264 -5.49 -26.12 -2.69
C ASP A 264 -6.96 -25.83 -3.01
N PHE A 265 -7.44 -26.31 -4.14
CA PHE A 265 -8.87 -26.35 -4.45
C PHE A 265 -9.55 -27.50 -3.72
N THR A 266 -10.81 -27.32 -3.35
CA THR A 266 -11.62 -28.35 -2.64
C THR A 266 -11.89 -29.61 -3.47
N ASP A 267 -11.83 -29.50 -4.79
CA ASP A 267 -12.04 -30.60 -5.76
C ASP A 267 -10.73 -31.23 -6.26
N GLY A 268 -9.59 -30.77 -5.72
CA GLY A 268 -8.25 -31.25 -6.01
C GLY A 268 -7.48 -30.32 -6.94
N GLY A 269 -6.15 -30.38 -6.84
CA GLY A 269 -5.22 -29.46 -7.46
C GLY A 269 -4.78 -28.37 -6.48
N ASP A 270 -3.62 -27.80 -6.75
CA ASP A 270 -2.99 -26.75 -5.96
C ASP A 270 -2.55 -25.58 -6.84
N VAL A 271 -2.45 -24.42 -6.24
CA VAL A 271 -1.92 -23.21 -6.84
C VAL A 271 -0.84 -22.63 -5.96
N THR A 272 0.15 -21.97 -6.58
CA THR A 272 1.26 -21.34 -5.88
C THR A 272 1.38 -19.88 -6.28
N ALA A 273 1.16 -18.98 -5.34
CA ALA A 273 1.50 -17.57 -5.52
C ALA A 273 2.93 -17.31 -5.05
N TRP A 274 3.71 -16.66 -5.89
CA TRP A 274 5.04 -16.17 -5.54
C TRP A 274 5.34 -14.82 -6.17
N GLY A 275 6.22 -14.05 -5.54
CA GLY A 275 6.64 -12.78 -6.10
C GLY A 275 7.92 -12.25 -5.49
N VAL A 276 8.57 -11.37 -6.26
CA VAL A 276 9.72 -10.58 -5.84
C VAL A 276 9.42 -9.12 -6.11
N ALA A 277 9.71 -8.25 -5.15
CA ALA A 277 9.57 -6.80 -5.28
C ALA A 277 10.79 -6.10 -4.71
N GLY A 278 11.12 -4.95 -5.27
CA GLY A 278 12.25 -4.18 -4.77
C GLY A 278 12.22 -2.74 -5.26
N GLY A 279 13.13 -1.94 -4.71
CA GLY A 279 13.25 -0.55 -5.12
C GLY A 279 14.39 0.19 -4.45
N VAL A 280 14.57 1.42 -4.90
CA VAL A 280 15.54 2.36 -4.38
C VAL A 280 14.93 3.76 -4.29
N LEU A 281 15.23 4.44 -3.19
CA LEU A 281 14.97 5.86 -2.98
C LEU A 281 16.32 6.55 -2.77
N VAL A 282 16.55 7.62 -3.53
CA VAL A 282 17.74 8.47 -3.41
C VAL A 282 17.30 9.91 -3.19
N GLY A 283 17.66 10.47 -2.05
CA GLY A 283 17.39 11.87 -1.69
C GLY A 283 18.67 12.71 -1.68
N TYR A 284 18.64 13.94 -2.19
CA TYR A 284 19.74 14.90 -2.12
C TYR A 284 19.22 16.34 -2.18
N LYS A 285 19.48 17.14 -1.14
CA LYS A 285 19.15 18.59 -1.06
C LYS A 285 17.72 18.94 -1.49
N GLY A 286 16.75 18.16 -1.00
CA GLY A 286 15.33 18.36 -1.31
C GLY A 286 14.83 17.62 -2.54
N TYR A 287 15.70 17.17 -3.44
CA TYR A 287 15.33 16.23 -4.50
C TYR A 287 15.20 14.81 -3.95
N GLU A 288 14.23 14.08 -4.40
CA GLU A 288 14.05 12.66 -4.10
C GLU A 288 13.60 11.92 -5.36
N LEU A 289 14.27 10.83 -5.68
CA LEU A 289 13.93 9.93 -6.77
C LEU A 289 13.60 8.55 -6.18
N VAL A 290 12.52 7.95 -6.64
CA VAL A 290 12.10 6.58 -6.30
C VAL A 290 11.94 5.80 -7.58
N ALA A 291 12.51 4.59 -7.59
CA ALA A 291 12.25 3.58 -8.59
C ALA A 291 11.97 2.27 -7.88
N SER A 292 10.84 1.65 -8.15
CA SER A 292 10.46 0.35 -7.57
C SER A 292 9.71 -0.51 -8.57
N GLY A 293 9.62 -1.81 -8.30
CA GLY A 293 8.87 -2.71 -9.14
C GLY A 293 8.67 -4.07 -8.48
N PHE A 294 7.89 -4.92 -9.13
CA PHE A 294 7.64 -6.30 -8.74
C PHE A 294 7.40 -7.17 -9.96
N SER A 295 7.53 -8.48 -9.77
CA SER A 295 7.12 -9.52 -10.71
C SER A 295 6.76 -10.77 -9.93
N GLY A 296 5.82 -11.57 -10.45
CA GLY A 296 5.42 -12.84 -9.85
C GLY A 296 4.23 -13.47 -10.56
N GLU A 297 3.72 -14.52 -9.96
CA GLU A 297 2.67 -15.36 -10.46
C GLU A 297 1.65 -15.61 -9.36
N GLY A 298 0.35 -15.64 -9.70
CA GLY A 298 -0.73 -15.81 -8.74
C GLY A 298 -0.92 -14.64 -7.77
N LEU A 299 -0.40 -13.44 -8.10
CA LEU A 299 -0.40 -12.29 -7.19
C LEU A 299 -1.62 -11.37 -7.34
N GLY A 300 -2.22 -11.33 -8.53
CA GLY A 300 -3.21 -10.32 -8.92
C GLY A 300 -2.59 -9.00 -9.38
N SER A 301 -3.40 -8.10 -9.90
CA SER A 301 -2.97 -6.80 -10.44
C SER A 301 -3.10 -5.65 -9.46
N THR A 302 -4.04 -5.71 -8.52
CA THR A 302 -4.42 -4.62 -7.62
C THR A 302 -4.43 -5.05 -6.16
N LEU A 303 -5.28 -6.00 -5.79
CA LEU A 303 -5.30 -6.62 -4.46
C LEU A 303 -4.55 -7.95 -4.51
N MET A 304 -3.63 -8.12 -3.58
CA MET A 304 -2.79 -9.31 -3.52
C MET A 304 -3.62 -10.58 -3.24
N LEU A 305 -3.45 -11.61 -4.08
CA LEU A 305 -4.11 -12.92 -4.01
C LEU A 305 -5.63 -12.86 -4.26
N ASP A 306 -6.12 -11.78 -4.89
CA ASP A 306 -7.55 -11.55 -5.13
C ASP A 306 -7.83 -11.52 -6.65
N SER A 307 -9.06 -11.59 -6.98
CA SER A 307 -9.85 -11.59 -8.24
C SER A 307 -9.15 -11.90 -9.57
N ASP A 308 -7.98 -11.41 -9.83
CA ASP A 308 -7.21 -11.61 -11.08
C ASP A 308 -5.87 -12.33 -10.85
N SER A 309 -5.74 -13.00 -9.70
CA SER A 309 -4.58 -13.87 -9.44
C SER A 309 -4.63 -15.16 -10.25
N LEU A 310 -5.83 -15.68 -10.52
CA LEU A 310 -6.06 -16.86 -11.35
C LEU A 310 -6.98 -16.51 -12.52
N ASP A 311 -6.85 -17.23 -13.64
CA ASP A 311 -7.80 -17.17 -14.73
C ASP A 311 -9.09 -17.98 -14.40
N TYR A 312 -10.06 -17.99 -15.32
CA TYR A 312 -11.34 -18.70 -15.11
C TYR A 312 -11.20 -20.24 -15.00
N THR A 313 -10.06 -20.81 -15.36
CA THR A 313 -9.77 -22.25 -15.21
C THR A 313 -9.06 -22.57 -13.90
N GLY A 314 -8.57 -21.55 -13.18
CA GLY A 314 -7.79 -21.70 -11.96
C GLY A 314 -6.28 -21.75 -12.20
N GLU A 315 -5.79 -21.43 -13.41
CA GLU A 315 -4.37 -21.28 -13.72
C GLU A 315 -3.85 -19.94 -13.18
N GLU A 316 -2.66 -19.93 -12.60
CA GLU A 316 -2.02 -18.70 -12.08
C GLU A 316 -1.67 -17.73 -13.22
N ARG A 317 -1.99 -16.46 -13.01
CA ARG A 317 -1.61 -15.39 -13.95
C ARG A 317 -0.27 -14.79 -13.57
N GLU A 318 0.60 -14.59 -14.57
CA GLU A 318 1.83 -13.84 -14.41
C GLU A 318 1.56 -12.33 -14.47
N GLY A 319 2.27 -11.56 -13.64
CA GLY A 319 2.14 -10.12 -13.63
C GLY A 319 3.38 -9.41 -13.11
N TYR A 320 3.54 -8.17 -13.53
CA TYR A 320 4.60 -7.28 -13.06
C TYR A 320 4.15 -5.82 -13.05
N GLY A 321 4.86 -5.02 -12.27
CA GLY A 321 4.61 -3.58 -12.24
C GLY A 321 5.84 -2.80 -11.82
N TYR A 322 5.81 -1.49 -12.06
CA TYR A 322 6.88 -0.57 -11.70
C TYR A 322 6.36 0.83 -11.44
N LEU A 323 7.04 1.55 -10.54
CA LEU A 323 6.80 2.94 -10.21
C LEU A 323 8.09 3.75 -10.34
N LEU A 324 8.02 4.85 -11.07
CA LEU A 324 9.08 5.85 -11.17
C LEU A 324 8.54 7.18 -10.63
N GLN A 325 9.26 7.80 -9.71
CA GLN A 325 8.82 9.02 -9.06
C GLN A 325 9.96 10.00 -8.87
N GLY A 326 9.69 11.28 -9.11
CA GLY A 326 10.59 12.37 -8.78
C GLY A 326 9.89 13.45 -7.99
N THR A 327 10.49 13.90 -6.88
CA THR A 327 9.94 15.00 -6.08
C THR A 327 11.02 16.03 -5.75
N TYR A 328 10.57 17.24 -5.47
CA TYR A 328 11.44 18.32 -4.99
C TYR A 328 10.75 19.07 -3.83
N THR A 329 11.40 19.10 -2.69
CA THR A 329 10.93 19.78 -1.48
C THR A 329 11.74 21.03 -1.22
N PHE A 330 11.10 22.17 -1.04
CA PHE A 330 11.72 23.43 -0.69
C PHE A 330 10.95 24.15 0.40
N ALA A 331 11.70 24.88 1.25
CA ALA A 331 11.13 25.75 2.26
C ALA A 331 10.74 27.09 1.66
N ASN A 332 9.63 27.67 2.11
CA ASN A 332 9.20 29.02 1.81
C ASN A 332 8.63 29.70 3.06
N ARG A 333 8.22 30.94 2.97
CA ARG A 333 7.70 31.71 4.12
C ARG A 333 6.42 31.15 4.75
N PHE A 334 5.73 30.25 4.07
CA PHE A 334 4.47 29.67 4.52
C PHE A 334 4.61 28.20 4.97
N GLY A 335 5.80 27.62 4.87
CA GLY A 335 6.06 26.23 5.22
C GLY A 335 6.96 25.51 4.21
N ASN A 336 6.81 24.19 4.12
CA ASN A 336 7.55 23.37 3.16
C ASN A 336 6.63 22.91 2.03
N THR A 337 7.06 23.07 0.79
CA THR A 337 6.32 22.62 -0.39
C THR A 337 7.08 21.50 -1.08
N LYS A 338 6.42 20.35 -1.30
CA LYS A 338 6.89 19.25 -2.14
C LYS A 338 6.10 19.28 -3.46
N LEU A 339 6.81 19.35 -4.57
CA LEU A 339 6.27 19.12 -5.91
C LEU A 339 6.66 17.71 -6.34
N GLY A 340 5.78 16.98 -7.00
CA GLY A 340 6.07 15.62 -7.42
C GLY A 340 5.40 15.24 -8.73
N ILE A 341 6.06 14.31 -9.41
CA ILE A 341 5.53 13.59 -10.56
C ILE A 341 5.86 12.11 -10.40
N ALA A 342 4.90 11.25 -10.70
CA ALA A 342 5.08 9.80 -10.70
C ALA A 342 4.43 9.20 -11.94
N TYR A 343 5.02 8.09 -12.43
CA TYR A 343 4.41 7.18 -13.39
C TYR A 343 4.49 5.77 -12.83
N GLY A 344 3.35 5.08 -12.79
CA GLY A 344 3.26 3.71 -12.35
C GLY A 344 2.42 2.87 -13.29
N ALA A 345 2.77 1.60 -13.46
CA ALA A 345 2.05 0.66 -14.30
C ALA A 345 2.09 -0.75 -13.71
N ASN A 346 0.95 -1.46 -13.78
CA ASN A 346 0.85 -2.91 -13.57
C ASN A 346 0.40 -3.57 -14.86
N ARG A 347 0.99 -4.72 -15.19
CA ARG A 347 0.70 -5.51 -16.38
C ARG A 347 0.47 -6.95 -16.00
N MET A 348 -0.49 -7.57 -16.70
CA MET A 348 -0.80 -8.99 -16.59
C MET A 348 -0.52 -9.65 -17.93
N ASP A 349 -0.06 -10.89 -17.90
CA ASP A 349 0.07 -11.71 -19.10
C ASP A 349 -1.23 -12.51 -19.29
N GLU A 350 -1.62 -12.70 -20.55
CA GLU A 350 -2.82 -13.45 -20.96
C GLU A 350 -2.51 -14.95 -20.93
N THR A 351 -3.31 -15.74 -20.23
CA THR A 351 -3.18 -17.22 -20.28
C THR A 351 -3.64 -17.78 -21.63
N SER A 352 -3.28 -19.03 -21.90
CA SER A 352 -3.74 -19.72 -23.11
C SER A 352 -5.27 -19.90 -23.14
N ALA A 353 -5.90 -20.08 -21.97
CA ALA A 353 -7.34 -20.21 -21.85
C ALA A 353 -8.06 -18.88 -22.08
N GLU A 354 -7.59 -17.77 -21.51
CA GLU A 354 -8.10 -16.42 -21.75
C GLU A 354 -8.00 -16.04 -23.22
N LYS A 355 -6.83 -16.30 -23.83
CA LYS A 355 -6.62 -16.07 -25.28
C LYS A 355 -7.62 -16.83 -26.14
N ALA A 356 -7.92 -18.10 -25.81
CA ALA A 356 -8.91 -18.88 -26.54
C ALA A 356 -10.31 -18.27 -26.44
N VAL A 357 -10.70 -17.76 -25.27
CA VAL A 357 -11.97 -17.05 -25.06
C VAL A 357 -12.01 -15.76 -25.88
N ARG A 358 -10.95 -14.96 -25.81
CA ARG A 358 -10.86 -13.72 -26.60
C ARG A 358 -10.97 -13.98 -28.10
N ASP A 359 -10.25 -14.98 -28.60
CA ASP A 359 -10.28 -15.34 -30.03
C ASP A 359 -11.66 -15.88 -30.48
N ALA A 360 -12.43 -16.52 -29.57
CA ALA A 360 -13.73 -17.11 -29.86
C ALA A 360 -14.92 -16.15 -29.71
N ILE A 361 -14.95 -15.33 -28.66
CA ILE A 361 -16.12 -14.49 -28.33
C ILE A 361 -15.77 -13.00 -28.16
N GLY A 362 -14.50 -12.60 -28.35
CA GLY A 362 -14.06 -11.21 -28.31
C GLY A 362 -13.93 -10.61 -26.89
N ASN A 363 -14.06 -11.41 -25.82
CA ASN A 363 -13.88 -10.91 -24.45
C ASN A 363 -12.40 -10.70 -24.14
N GLY A 364 -12.05 -9.56 -23.56
CA GLY A 364 -10.70 -9.21 -23.14
C GLY A 364 -10.57 -9.15 -21.62
N GLU A 365 -9.61 -9.90 -21.09
CA GLU A 365 -9.17 -9.75 -19.70
C GLU A 365 -8.24 -8.54 -19.55
N LEU A 366 -8.04 -8.09 -18.32
CA LEU A 366 -7.16 -6.97 -18.00
C LEU A 366 -5.74 -7.25 -18.46
N LYS A 367 -5.18 -6.30 -19.25
CA LYS A 367 -3.82 -6.32 -19.77
C LYS A 367 -2.89 -5.39 -19.02
N GLN A 368 -3.32 -4.14 -18.78
CA GLN A 368 -2.48 -3.11 -18.17
C GLN A 368 -3.34 -2.07 -17.44
N GLN A 369 -2.81 -1.56 -16.35
CA GLN A 369 -3.28 -0.34 -15.69
C GLN A 369 -2.08 0.58 -15.50
N ASP A 370 -2.15 1.84 -15.91
CA ASP A 370 -1.10 2.82 -15.69
C ASP A 370 -1.64 4.19 -15.30
N VAL A 371 -0.81 4.97 -14.61
CA VAL A 371 -1.17 6.30 -14.14
C VAL A 371 0.02 7.26 -14.19
N ILE A 372 -0.24 8.49 -14.62
CA ILE A 372 0.61 9.64 -14.36
C ILE A 372 -0.03 10.46 -13.22
N THR A 373 0.72 10.69 -12.16
CA THR A 373 0.32 11.55 -11.04
C THR A 373 1.20 12.78 -10.97
N VAL A 374 0.59 13.96 -10.91
CA VAL A 374 1.28 15.22 -10.60
C VAL A 374 0.69 15.80 -9.34
N GLY A 375 1.55 16.15 -8.35
CA GLY A 375 1.08 16.58 -7.04
C GLY A 375 1.85 17.74 -6.43
N VAL A 376 1.14 18.51 -5.61
CA VAL A 376 1.66 19.57 -4.74
C VAL A 376 1.24 19.25 -3.31
N TYR A 377 2.23 19.12 -2.43
CA TYR A 377 2.03 18.83 -1.00
C TYR A 377 2.67 19.94 -0.19
N HIS A 378 1.86 20.67 0.57
CA HIS A 378 2.33 21.84 1.30
C HIS A 378 2.09 21.68 2.80
N ASP A 379 3.19 21.58 3.56
CA ASP A 379 3.15 21.56 5.02
C ASP A 379 3.12 23.00 5.53
N LEU A 380 1.94 23.48 5.94
CA LEU A 380 1.80 24.77 6.64
C LEU A 380 2.52 24.78 7.98
N ASN A 381 2.52 23.65 8.64
CA ASN A 381 3.25 23.33 9.87
C ASN A 381 3.33 21.81 10.02
N PRO A 382 4.03 21.26 11.04
CA PRO A 382 4.14 19.81 11.20
C PRO A 382 2.82 19.04 11.31
N ASN A 383 1.73 19.71 11.68
CA ASN A 383 0.43 19.08 11.94
C ASN A 383 -0.59 19.29 10.80
N LEU A 384 -0.35 20.25 9.90
CA LEU A 384 -1.32 20.63 8.87
C LEU A 384 -0.69 20.62 7.48
N LYS A 385 -1.18 19.72 6.63
CA LYS A 385 -0.76 19.57 5.23
C LYS A 385 -1.93 19.85 4.30
N LEU A 386 -1.68 20.63 3.24
CA LEU A 386 -2.56 20.83 2.09
C LEU A 386 -2.03 20.02 0.92
N VAL A 387 -2.93 19.43 0.13
CA VAL A 387 -2.58 18.58 -1.01
C VAL A 387 -3.45 18.94 -2.21
N ALA A 388 -2.83 18.97 -3.39
CA ALA A 388 -3.54 19.01 -4.67
C ALA A 388 -2.87 18.01 -5.61
N GLU A 389 -3.66 17.16 -6.26
CA GLU A 389 -3.18 16.16 -7.24
C GLU A 389 -4.04 16.15 -8.48
N TYR A 390 -3.39 15.84 -9.61
CA TYR A 390 -3.99 15.43 -10.85
C TYR A 390 -3.48 14.04 -11.21
N ASN A 391 -4.38 13.12 -11.49
CA ASN A 391 -4.08 11.75 -11.87
C ASN A 391 -4.76 11.46 -13.20
N LEU A 392 -3.97 11.02 -14.18
CA LEU A 392 -4.41 10.53 -15.47
C LEU A 392 -4.13 9.05 -15.51
N ALA A 393 -5.16 8.22 -15.40
CA ALA A 393 -5.07 6.77 -15.45
C ALA A 393 -5.61 6.21 -16.75
N ASN A 394 -5.00 5.12 -17.20
CA ASN A 394 -5.46 4.37 -18.35
C ASN A 394 -5.54 2.88 -18.00
N VAL A 395 -6.57 2.20 -18.47
CA VAL A 395 -6.80 0.76 -18.33
C VAL A 395 -6.93 0.17 -19.72
N GLU A 396 -6.16 -0.86 -20.04
CA GLU A 396 -6.17 -1.56 -21.31
C GLU A 396 -6.56 -3.03 -21.14
N TRP A 397 -7.31 -3.58 -22.09
CA TRP A 397 -7.68 -4.99 -22.15
C TRP A 397 -7.08 -5.68 -23.38
N PHE A 398 -6.94 -7.02 -23.31
CA PHE A 398 -6.35 -7.81 -24.39
C PHE A 398 -7.17 -7.80 -25.71
N ASN A 399 -8.46 -7.46 -25.68
CA ASN A 399 -9.27 -7.30 -26.90
C ASN A 399 -9.05 -5.95 -27.60
N GLY A 400 -8.19 -5.08 -27.08
CA GLY A 400 -7.88 -3.77 -27.61
C GLY A 400 -8.80 -2.65 -27.11
N GLY A 401 -9.68 -2.93 -26.15
CA GLY A 401 -10.42 -1.91 -25.43
C GLY A 401 -9.52 -1.13 -24.50
N ASP A 402 -9.79 0.17 -24.33
CA ASP A 402 -9.12 1.06 -23.37
C ASP A 402 -10.12 2.01 -22.72
N GLN A 403 -9.79 2.48 -21.52
CA GLN A 403 -10.57 3.47 -20.76
C GLN A 403 -9.62 4.44 -20.08
N GLU A 404 -9.82 5.73 -20.32
CA GLU A 404 -9.09 6.81 -19.65
C GLU A 404 -9.91 7.38 -18.49
N VAL A 405 -9.23 7.75 -17.40
CA VAL A 405 -9.82 8.32 -16.20
C VAL A 405 -8.98 9.47 -15.68
N ASP A 406 -9.58 10.65 -15.62
CA ASP A 406 -9.01 11.85 -15.05
C ASP A 406 -9.53 12.10 -13.64
N ILE A 407 -8.62 12.36 -12.69
CA ILE A 407 -8.99 12.68 -11.31
C ILE A 407 -8.26 13.94 -10.86
N ILE A 408 -9.02 14.98 -10.54
CA ILE A 408 -8.51 16.17 -9.85
C ILE A 408 -8.93 16.09 -8.40
N SER A 409 -7.98 16.22 -7.47
CA SER A 409 -8.26 16.19 -6.04
C SER A 409 -7.55 17.32 -5.30
N VAL A 410 -8.26 17.87 -4.29
CA VAL A 410 -7.72 18.85 -3.35
C VAL A 410 -8.14 18.45 -1.94
N GLY A 411 -7.18 18.36 -1.03
CA GLY A 411 -7.47 17.89 0.31
C GLY A 411 -6.52 18.42 1.37
N THR A 412 -6.75 17.95 2.59
CA THR A 412 -5.95 18.35 3.75
C THR A 412 -5.82 17.20 4.74
N PHE A 413 -4.69 17.19 5.46
CA PHE A 413 -4.44 16.34 6.62
C PHE A 413 -4.22 17.19 7.84
N PHE A 414 -4.90 16.86 8.94
CA PHE A 414 -4.51 17.22 10.28
C PHE A 414 -3.93 15.99 10.97
N MET A 415 -2.72 16.09 11.48
CA MET A 415 -1.95 14.98 12.06
C MET A 415 -1.49 15.34 13.46
N TRP A 416 -1.43 14.38 14.41
CA TRP A 416 -0.92 14.54 15.78
C TRP A 416 -0.14 13.34 16.28
#